data_492fe46c9f66534da7d705b990a0674c
#
_entry.id   492fe46c9f66534da7d705b990a0674c
#
_cell.length_a   1.000
_cell.length_b   1.000
_cell.length_c   1.000
_cell.angle_alpha   90.00
_cell.angle_beta   90.00
_cell.angle_gamma   90.00
#
_symmetry.space_group_name_H-M   'P 1'
#
loop_
_entity.id
_entity.type
_entity.pdbx_description
1 polymer ?
#
loop_
_entity_poly.entity_id
_entity_poly.type
_entity_poly.pdbx_seq_one_letter_code
_entity_poly.pdbx_strand_id
1 'polypeptide(L)'
;TTELIRAIAQKFGVQVYNVLTGFKFIADIVRRNEDKGEFICGGEESYGFNVGQFVRDKDAPISCAMVAECAAWAAEQGKTLYQLMQDIYAEFGYYKESLTSLVRKGKAGVEEIAAIMADMRDNPPKELAGSPVTKVVDYNKPEETGLPKSNVLQFFNEAGDVVSVRPSGTEPKI
;
A
#
# COMPACT_ATOMS: atom_id res chain seq x y z
N THR A 1 0.83 0.08 -1.19
CA THR A 1 2.01 0.66 -0.51
C THR A 1 3.10 -0.41 -0.45
N THR A 2 4.33 -0.03 -0.10
CA THR A 2 5.50 -0.89 -0.09
C THR A 2 5.59 -1.81 1.14
N GLU A 3 6.12 -3.01 1.00
CA GLU A 3 6.49 -3.89 2.12
C GLU A 3 7.79 -3.43 2.83
N LEU A 4 8.52 -2.46 2.28
CA LEU A 4 9.66 -1.81 2.96
C LEU A 4 9.26 -1.24 4.32
N ILE A 5 8.07 -0.66 4.44
CA ILE A 5 7.53 -0.15 5.71
C ILE A 5 7.44 -1.28 6.75
N ARG A 6 7.00 -2.47 6.34
CA ARG A 6 6.95 -3.64 7.23
C ARG A 6 8.36 -4.06 7.68
N ALA A 7 9.32 -4.11 6.77
CA ALA A 7 10.71 -4.47 7.08
C ALA A 7 11.32 -3.49 8.10
N ILE A 8 11.11 -2.18 7.90
CA ILE A 8 11.55 -1.14 8.83
C ILE A 8 10.88 -1.32 10.20
N ALA A 9 9.57 -1.43 10.23
CA ALA A 9 8.80 -1.53 11.46
C ALA A 9 9.19 -2.77 12.29
N GLN A 10 9.44 -3.91 11.65
CA GLN A 10 9.91 -5.13 12.32
C GLN A 10 11.22 -4.93 13.05
N LYS A 11 12.17 -4.18 12.47
CA LYS A 11 13.44 -3.85 13.14
C LYS A 11 13.22 -3.08 14.44
N PHE A 12 12.22 -2.22 14.48
CA PHE A 12 11.91 -1.39 15.66
C PHE A 12 10.83 -2.03 16.57
N GLY A 13 10.43 -3.27 16.31
CA GLY A 13 9.40 -3.94 17.11
C GLY A 13 8.01 -3.31 16.99
N VAL A 14 7.74 -2.60 15.89
CA VAL A 14 6.48 -1.90 15.65
C VAL A 14 5.50 -2.79 14.89
N GLN A 15 4.25 -2.86 15.36
CA GLN A 15 3.18 -3.59 14.70
C GLN A 15 2.71 -2.85 13.43
N VAL A 16 2.60 -3.56 12.33
CA VAL A 16 2.11 -3.04 11.04
C VAL A 16 0.77 -3.67 10.67
N TYR A 17 -0.15 -2.85 10.24
CA TYR A 17 -1.44 -3.24 9.70
C TYR A 17 -1.56 -2.82 8.24
N ASN A 18 -1.69 -3.79 7.33
CA ASN A 18 -2.07 -3.51 5.95
C ASN A 18 -3.60 -3.51 5.85
N VAL A 19 -4.13 -2.48 5.22
CA VAL A 19 -5.57 -2.28 5.06
C VAL A 19 -5.93 -2.01 3.61
N LEU A 20 -7.22 -2.00 3.30
CA LEU A 20 -7.71 -1.60 1.99
C LEU A 20 -7.45 -0.11 1.72
N THR A 21 -7.42 0.27 0.45
CA THR A 21 -7.30 1.67 0.04
C THR A 21 -8.45 2.51 0.58
N GLY A 22 -8.10 3.61 1.21
CA GLY A 22 -9.02 4.57 1.81
C GLY A 22 -8.68 4.84 3.27
N PHE A 23 -8.42 6.09 3.59
CA PHE A 23 -7.95 6.51 4.93
C PHE A 23 -8.90 6.11 6.07
N LYS A 24 -10.19 5.91 5.76
CA LYS A 24 -11.19 5.38 6.70
C LYS A 24 -10.79 4.02 7.31
N PHE A 25 -10.07 3.19 6.56
CA PHE A 25 -9.62 1.89 7.06
C PHE A 25 -8.41 2.03 8.01
N ILE A 26 -7.52 2.99 7.74
CA ILE A 26 -6.45 3.37 8.66
C ILE A 26 -7.06 3.91 9.95
N ALA A 27 -7.98 4.86 9.85
CA ALA A 27 -8.68 5.44 10.99
C ALA A 27 -9.43 4.38 11.84
N ASP A 28 -10.03 3.37 11.20
CA ASP A 28 -10.69 2.27 11.92
C ASP A 28 -9.69 1.41 12.72
N ILE A 29 -8.51 1.12 12.16
CA ILE A 29 -7.43 0.43 12.89
C ILE A 29 -6.95 1.27 14.08
N VAL A 30 -6.72 2.56 13.88
CA VAL A 30 -6.35 3.49 14.98
C VAL A 30 -7.39 3.41 16.10
N ARG A 31 -8.68 3.56 15.76
CA ARG A 31 -9.77 3.50 16.74
C ARG A 31 -9.83 2.18 17.50
N ARG A 32 -9.65 1.04 16.82
CA ARG A 32 -9.68 -0.30 17.45
C ARG A 32 -8.51 -0.58 18.39
N ASN A 33 -7.46 0.20 18.28
CA ASN A 33 -6.23 0.01 19.04
C ASN A 33 -5.89 1.16 19.98
N GLU A 34 -6.81 2.11 20.23
CA GLU A 34 -6.60 3.27 21.11
C GLU A 34 -6.11 2.88 22.50
N ASP A 35 -6.65 1.80 23.06
CA ASP A 35 -6.31 1.30 24.39
C ASP A 35 -5.18 0.25 24.41
N LYS A 36 -4.60 -0.08 23.24
CA LYS A 36 -3.64 -1.18 23.09
C LYS A 36 -2.23 -0.73 22.73
N GLY A 37 -2.07 0.51 22.34
CA GLY A 37 -0.79 1.04 21.91
C GLY A 37 -0.91 2.42 21.30
N GLU A 38 0.22 2.98 20.96
CA GLU A 38 0.33 4.30 20.36
C GLU A 38 0.41 4.20 18.85
N PHE A 39 -0.42 4.96 18.14
CA PHE A 39 -0.36 5.08 16.70
C PHE A 39 0.81 5.99 16.31
N ILE A 40 1.76 5.48 15.57
CA ILE A 40 2.93 6.22 15.10
C ILE A 40 2.59 6.98 13.83
N CYS A 41 2.29 6.27 12.74
CA CYS A 41 1.93 6.88 11.47
C CYS A 41 1.16 5.90 10.57
N GLY A 42 0.49 6.44 9.56
CA GLY A 42 -0.17 5.68 8.51
C GLY A 42 -0.20 6.45 7.20
N GLY A 43 -0.21 5.75 6.09
CA GLY A 43 -0.19 6.39 4.78
C GLY A 43 -0.72 5.53 3.66
N GLU A 44 -0.93 6.18 2.53
CA GLU A 44 -1.39 5.59 1.28
C GLU A 44 -0.39 5.89 0.16
N GLU A 45 -0.38 5.05 -0.87
CA GLU A 45 0.41 5.27 -2.09
C GLU A 45 0.03 6.56 -2.83
N SER A 46 -1.17 7.08 -2.58
CA SER A 46 -1.72 8.32 -3.16
C SER A 46 -1.40 9.57 -2.34
N TYR A 47 -0.28 9.56 -1.62
CA TYR A 47 0.26 10.69 -0.83
C TYR A 47 -0.53 11.07 0.43
N GLY A 48 -1.57 10.32 0.79
CA GLY A 48 -2.25 10.49 2.08
C GLY A 48 -1.35 10.01 3.21
N PHE A 49 -1.09 10.87 4.21
CA PHE A 49 -0.24 10.52 5.35
C PHE A 49 -0.76 11.19 6.63
N ASN A 50 -0.56 10.53 7.75
CA ASN A 50 -0.86 11.05 9.08
C ASN A 50 0.15 10.51 10.10
N VAL A 51 0.44 11.32 11.11
CA VAL A 51 1.35 11.00 12.23
C VAL A 51 0.64 11.32 13.53
N GLY A 52 0.74 10.41 14.49
CA GLY A 52 0.15 10.58 15.81
C GLY A 52 -1.38 10.53 15.80
N GLN A 53 -1.97 10.86 16.94
CA GLN A 53 -3.41 10.66 17.19
C GLN A 53 -4.26 11.93 17.14
N PHE A 54 -3.70 13.06 16.71
CA PHE A 54 -4.39 14.36 16.69
C PHE A 54 -5.53 14.41 15.68
N VAL A 55 -5.31 13.84 14.49
CA VAL A 55 -6.26 13.81 13.40
C VAL A 55 -6.41 12.37 12.93
N ARG A 56 -7.63 11.95 12.55
CA ARG A 56 -7.91 10.59 12.05
C ARG A 56 -8.19 10.57 10.55
N ASP A 57 -7.57 11.49 9.86
CA ASP A 57 -7.58 11.55 8.40
C ASP A 57 -6.20 12.09 7.93
N LYS A 58 -6.02 12.20 6.64
CA LYS A 58 -4.82 12.77 6.03
C LYS A 58 -4.53 14.16 6.58
N ASP A 59 -3.29 14.39 6.98
CA ASP A 59 -2.83 15.65 7.54
C ASP A 59 -1.62 16.16 6.75
N ALA A 60 -1.86 17.04 5.77
CA ALA A 60 -0.81 17.60 4.96
C ALA A 60 0.15 18.54 5.75
N PRO A 61 -0.31 19.38 6.68
CA PRO A 61 0.57 20.17 7.53
C PRO A 61 1.59 19.32 8.31
N ILE A 62 1.13 18.28 9.01
CA ILE A 62 2.05 17.39 9.75
C ILE A 62 2.98 16.63 8.81
N SER A 63 2.50 16.23 7.64
CA SER A 63 3.30 15.55 6.63
C SER A 63 4.45 16.43 6.14
N CYS A 64 4.19 17.70 5.87
CA CYS A 64 5.21 18.68 5.49
C CYS A 64 6.24 18.90 6.62
N ALA A 65 5.78 19.01 7.87
CA ALA A 65 6.65 19.16 9.02
C ALA A 65 7.56 17.93 9.19
N MET A 66 7.03 16.72 9.06
CA MET A 66 7.80 15.48 9.15
C MET A 66 8.86 15.36 8.05
N VAL A 67 8.52 15.73 6.80
CA VAL A 67 9.50 15.73 5.71
C VAL A 67 10.61 16.75 5.96
N ALA A 68 10.27 17.93 6.46
CA ALA A 68 11.25 18.97 6.82
C ALA A 68 12.17 18.50 7.97
N GLU A 69 11.62 17.88 8.99
CA GLU A 69 12.37 17.30 10.10
C GLU A 69 13.31 16.16 9.65
N CYS A 70 12.82 15.26 8.82
CA CYS A 70 13.65 14.23 8.20
C CYS A 70 14.81 14.82 7.37
N ALA A 71 14.56 15.91 6.64
CA ALA A 71 15.59 16.60 5.86
C ALA A 71 16.63 17.25 6.76
N ALA A 72 16.21 17.90 7.84
CA ALA A 72 17.12 18.48 8.84
C ALA A 72 17.97 17.39 9.52
N TRP A 73 17.35 16.31 9.95
CA TRP A 73 18.04 15.18 10.54
C TRP A 73 19.06 14.53 9.60
N ALA A 74 18.72 14.39 8.31
CA ALA A 74 19.67 13.90 7.31
C ALA A 74 20.84 14.88 7.13
N ALA A 75 20.57 16.19 7.08
CA ALA A 75 21.60 17.23 6.95
C ALA A 75 22.58 17.26 8.13
N GLU A 76 22.11 17.05 9.36
CA GLU A 76 22.97 16.91 10.54
C GLU A 76 23.98 15.75 10.42
N GLN A 77 23.63 14.73 9.64
CA GLN A 77 24.52 13.60 9.33
C GLN A 77 25.35 13.81 8.06
N GLY A 78 25.31 15.00 7.47
CA GLY A 78 25.97 15.32 6.20
C GLY A 78 25.35 14.63 4.98
N LYS A 79 24.07 14.27 5.06
CA LYS A 79 23.34 13.53 4.01
C LYS A 79 22.17 14.33 3.44
N THR A 80 21.77 13.98 2.24
CA THR A 80 20.49 14.38 1.64
C THR A 80 19.43 13.32 1.92
N LEU A 81 18.15 13.65 1.71
CA LEU A 81 17.07 12.65 1.77
C LEU A 81 17.28 11.50 0.78
N TYR A 82 17.87 11.78 -0.38
CA TYR A 82 18.21 10.73 -1.36
C TYR A 82 19.25 9.75 -0.79
N GLN A 83 20.29 10.25 -0.16
CA GLN A 83 21.32 9.41 0.47
C GLN A 83 20.75 8.61 1.63
N LEU A 84 19.87 9.21 2.45
CA LEU A 84 19.14 8.50 3.50
C LEU A 84 18.30 7.34 2.93
N MET A 85 17.64 7.56 1.79
CA MET A 85 16.89 6.49 1.12
C MET A 85 17.80 5.36 0.61
N GLN A 86 19.00 5.71 0.11
CA GLN A 86 19.98 4.69 -0.27
C GLN A 86 20.47 3.87 0.92
N ASP A 87 20.67 4.49 2.08
CA ASP A 87 21.03 3.78 3.31
C ASP A 87 19.91 2.82 3.74
N ILE A 88 18.66 3.24 3.63
CA ILE A 88 17.50 2.38 3.91
C ILE A 88 17.48 1.17 2.96
N TYR A 89 17.72 1.36 1.68
CA TYR A 89 17.79 0.24 0.73
C TYR A 89 19.01 -0.66 1.00
N ALA A 90 20.13 -0.10 1.40
CA ALA A 90 21.32 -0.90 1.75
C ALA A 90 21.05 -1.77 2.98
N GLU A 91 20.26 -1.30 3.92
CA GLU A 91 19.93 -2.01 5.16
C GLU A 91 18.81 -3.04 5.01
N PHE A 92 17.71 -2.65 4.34
CA PHE A 92 16.47 -3.45 4.29
C PHE A 92 16.26 -4.17 2.96
N GLY A 93 17.09 -3.94 1.95
CA GLY A 93 16.90 -4.41 0.59
C GLY A 93 16.23 -3.37 -0.30
N TYR A 94 16.31 -3.60 -1.60
CA TYR A 94 15.76 -2.69 -2.60
C TYR A 94 14.30 -3.04 -2.90
N TYR A 95 13.42 -2.10 -2.65
CA TYR A 95 12.00 -2.17 -2.97
C TYR A 95 11.69 -1.17 -4.08
N LYS A 96 11.00 -1.63 -5.13
CA LYS A 96 10.60 -0.78 -6.24
C LYS A 96 9.11 -0.96 -6.50
N GLU A 97 8.38 0.10 -6.35
CA GLU A 97 6.96 0.16 -6.65
C GLU A 97 6.71 0.87 -7.99
N SER A 98 5.67 0.45 -8.68
CA SER A 98 5.18 1.12 -9.87
C SER A 98 3.65 1.06 -9.94
N LEU A 99 3.06 2.06 -10.59
CA LEU A 99 1.63 2.12 -10.84
C LEU A 99 1.37 2.21 -12.35
N THR A 100 0.49 1.36 -12.83
CA THR A 100 -0.04 1.42 -14.19
C THR A 100 -1.54 1.60 -14.14
N SER A 101 -2.06 2.61 -14.81
CA SER A 101 -3.50 2.83 -14.93
C SER A 101 -3.97 2.59 -16.36
N LEU A 102 -4.89 1.67 -16.53
CA LEU A 102 -5.56 1.39 -17.80
C LEU A 102 -6.93 2.07 -17.79
N VAL A 103 -7.07 3.13 -18.59
CA VAL A 103 -8.32 3.88 -18.71
C VAL A 103 -9.12 3.36 -19.90
N ARG A 104 -10.41 3.10 -19.69
CA ARG A 104 -11.38 2.70 -20.70
C ARG A 104 -12.57 3.64 -20.67
N LYS A 105 -12.85 4.34 -21.76
CA LYS A 105 -13.89 5.38 -21.79
C LYS A 105 -15.30 4.79 -22.01
N GLY A 106 -16.30 5.46 -21.43
CA GLY A 106 -17.69 5.17 -21.65
C GLY A 106 -18.21 3.89 -20.97
N LYS A 107 -19.47 3.56 -21.25
CA LYS A 107 -20.14 2.38 -20.67
C LYS A 107 -19.45 1.07 -21.04
N ALA A 108 -19.06 0.93 -22.31
CA ALA A 108 -18.32 -0.24 -22.77
C ALA A 108 -17.00 -0.45 -22.01
N GLY A 109 -16.32 0.66 -21.65
CA GLY A 109 -15.09 0.59 -20.86
C GLY A 109 -15.31 0.06 -19.42
N VAL A 110 -16.43 0.39 -18.81
CA VAL A 110 -16.79 -0.16 -17.49
C VAL A 110 -17.03 -1.67 -17.59
N GLU A 111 -17.74 -2.10 -18.64
CA GLU A 111 -18.00 -3.53 -18.89
C GLU A 111 -16.72 -4.30 -19.20
N GLU A 112 -15.80 -3.71 -19.97
CA GLU A 112 -14.46 -4.28 -20.25
C GLU A 112 -13.64 -4.46 -18.97
N ILE A 113 -13.59 -3.46 -18.09
CA ILE A 113 -12.89 -3.54 -16.81
C ILE A 113 -13.49 -4.63 -15.90
N ALA A 114 -14.81 -4.73 -15.88
CA ALA A 114 -15.48 -5.78 -15.12
C ALA A 114 -15.14 -7.18 -15.67
N ALA A 115 -15.08 -7.33 -16.99
CA ALA A 115 -14.68 -8.58 -17.65
C ALA A 115 -13.21 -8.93 -17.35
N ILE A 116 -12.30 -7.96 -17.37
CA ILE A 116 -10.89 -8.16 -16.98
C ILE A 116 -10.80 -8.69 -15.55
N MET A 117 -11.51 -8.10 -14.61
CA MET A 117 -11.49 -8.56 -13.21
C MET A 117 -12.08 -9.96 -13.04
N ALA A 118 -13.12 -10.30 -13.82
CA ALA A 118 -13.70 -11.64 -13.81
C ALA A 118 -12.71 -12.67 -14.36
N ASP A 119 -12.13 -12.37 -15.53
CA ASP A 119 -11.14 -13.27 -16.16
C ASP A 119 -9.92 -13.51 -15.26
N MET A 120 -9.37 -12.47 -14.62
CA MET A 120 -8.25 -12.61 -13.68
C MET A 120 -8.61 -13.46 -12.44
N ARG A 121 -9.89 -13.57 -12.07
CA ARG A 121 -10.34 -14.48 -11.00
C ARG A 121 -10.44 -15.90 -11.48
N ASP A 122 -11.01 -16.10 -12.65
CA ASP A 122 -11.26 -17.42 -13.22
C ASP A 122 -9.97 -18.04 -13.78
N ASN A 123 -9.12 -17.20 -14.35
CA ASN A 123 -7.85 -17.55 -15.00
C ASN A 123 -6.67 -16.73 -14.45
N PRO A 124 -6.29 -16.89 -13.18
CA PRO A 124 -5.19 -16.12 -12.60
C PRO A 124 -3.88 -16.36 -13.37
N PRO A 125 -3.01 -15.33 -13.50
CA PRO A 125 -1.72 -15.48 -14.14
C PRO A 125 -0.90 -16.57 -13.44
N LYS A 126 -0.22 -17.40 -14.22
CA LYS A 126 0.62 -18.49 -13.69
C LYS A 126 2.01 -18.03 -13.30
N GLU A 127 2.44 -16.90 -13.85
CA GLU A 127 3.74 -16.30 -13.56
C GLU A 127 3.67 -14.77 -13.57
N LEU A 128 4.57 -14.12 -12.85
CA LEU A 128 4.82 -12.68 -12.85
C LEU A 128 6.31 -12.47 -13.05
N ALA A 129 6.68 -11.64 -14.03
CA ALA A 129 8.08 -11.34 -14.34
C ALA A 129 8.97 -12.59 -14.52
N GLY A 130 8.43 -13.68 -15.06
CA GLY A 130 9.15 -14.94 -15.26
C GLY A 130 9.26 -15.81 -14.00
N SER A 131 8.62 -15.45 -12.90
CA SER A 131 8.58 -16.25 -11.65
C SER A 131 7.17 -16.78 -11.40
N PRO A 132 7.01 -18.06 -10.98
CA PRO A 132 5.71 -18.68 -10.75
C PRO A 132 4.88 -17.94 -9.71
N VAL A 133 3.57 -17.80 -9.96
CA VAL A 133 2.61 -17.30 -8.95
C VAL A 133 2.35 -18.40 -7.94
N THR A 134 2.60 -18.10 -6.67
CA THR A 134 2.45 -19.04 -5.55
C THR A 134 1.21 -18.80 -4.71
N LYS A 135 0.65 -17.56 -4.78
CA LYS A 135 -0.54 -17.19 -4.01
C LYS A 135 -1.37 -16.16 -4.75
N VAL A 136 -2.69 -16.36 -4.70
CA VAL A 136 -3.70 -15.39 -5.16
C VAL A 136 -4.59 -15.04 -3.97
N VAL A 137 -4.85 -13.76 -3.76
CA VAL A 137 -5.76 -13.26 -2.72
C VAL A 137 -6.88 -12.48 -3.40
N ASP A 138 -8.12 -12.92 -3.19
CA ASP A 138 -9.33 -12.22 -3.65
C ASP A 138 -10.02 -11.55 -2.47
N TYR A 139 -9.98 -10.22 -2.43
CA TYR A 139 -10.62 -9.43 -1.38
C TYR A 139 -12.15 -9.37 -1.48
N ASN A 140 -12.76 -10.02 -2.48
CA ASN A 140 -14.20 -10.30 -2.47
C ASN A 140 -14.58 -11.37 -1.43
N LYS A 141 -13.60 -12.02 -0.82
CA LYS A 141 -13.73 -13.08 0.19
C LYS A 141 -13.24 -12.61 1.57
N PRO A 142 -14.08 -11.93 2.34
CA PRO A 142 -13.70 -11.42 3.67
C PRO A 142 -13.25 -12.50 4.64
N GLU A 143 -13.79 -13.71 4.51
CA GLU A 143 -13.46 -14.89 5.31
C GLU A 143 -12.01 -15.36 5.14
N GLU A 144 -11.42 -15.12 3.97
CA GLU A 144 -10.01 -15.46 3.70
C GLU A 144 -9.04 -14.35 4.09
N THR A 145 -9.49 -13.09 4.06
CA THR A 145 -8.63 -11.91 4.23
C THR A 145 -8.71 -11.26 5.61
N GLY A 146 -9.82 -11.46 6.31
CA GLY A 146 -10.13 -10.73 7.55
C GLY A 146 -10.41 -9.24 7.35
N LEU A 147 -10.47 -8.77 6.10
CA LEU A 147 -10.74 -7.39 5.71
C LEU A 147 -12.14 -7.25 5.09
N PRO A 148 -12.71 -6.04 5.07
CA PRO A 148 -13.99 -5.81 4.40
C PRO A 148 -13.95 -6.21 2.93
N LYS A 149 -15.09 -6.65 2.40
CA LYS A 149 -15.21 -7.02 0.98
C LYS A 149 -14.80 -5.88 0.06
N SER A 150 -13.93 -6.18 -0.89
CA SER A 150 -13.43 -5.20 -1.88
C SER A 150 -13.10 -5.89 -3.20
N ASN A 151 -13.35 -5.20 -4.31
CA ASN A 151 -13.01 -5.71 -5.64
C ASN A 151 -11.51 -5.51 -5.92
N VAL A 152 -10.68 -6.25 -5.22
CA VAL A 152 -9.21 -6.24 -5.35
C VAL A 152 -8.72 -7.67 -5.51
N LEU A 153 -7.72 -7.85 -6.34
CA LEU A 153 -6.93 -9.08 -6.46
C LEU A 153 -5.48 -8.79 -6.15
N GLN A 154 -4.80 -9.69 -5.48
CA GLN A 154 -3.35 -9.68 -5.35
C GLN A 154 -2.76 -11.01 -5.78
N PHE A 155 -1.69 -10.93 -6.54
CA PHE A 155 -0.91 -12.07 -7.01
C PHE A 155 0.49 -11.96 -6.44
N PHE A 156 0.97 -13.04 -5.84
CA PHE A 156 2.30 -13.13 -5.24
C PHE A 156 3.09 -14.21 -5.99
N ASN A 157 4.32 -13.93 -6.36
CA ASN A 157 5.19 -14.92 -7.00
C ASN A 157 6.24 -15.47 -6.02
N GLU A 158 6.98 -16.46 -6.48
CA GLU A 158 8.05 -17.11 -5.72
C GLU A 158 9.23 -16.18 -5.43
N ALA A 159 9.48 -15.20 -6.31
CA ALA A 159 10.53 -14.20 -6.14
C ALA A 159 10.20 -13.12 -5.08
N GLY A 160 8.96 -13.09 -4.57
CA GLY A 160 8.50 -12.10 -3.59
C GLY A 160 7.86 -10.85 -4.20
N ASP A 161 7.67 -10.82 -5.53
CA ASP A 161 6.95 -9.72 -6.16
C ASP A 161 5.46 -9.81 -5.91
N VAL A 162 4.80 -8.66 -5.85
CA VAL A 162 3.35 -8.55 -5.64
C VAL A 162 2.73 -7.64 -6.69
N VAL A 163 1.69 -8.13 -7.35
CA VAL A 163 0.85 -7.31 -8.25
C VAL A 163 -0.53 -7.19 -7.63
N SER A 164 -0.96 -5.95 -7.42
CA SER A 164 -2.32 -5.64 -6.96
C SER A 164 -3.14 -5.05 -8.09
N VAL A 165 -4.31 -5.60 -8.33
CA VAL A 165 -5.24 -5.15 -9.38
C VAL A 165 -6.53 -4.68 -8.75
N ARG A 166 -6.92 -3.43 -9.04
CA ARG A 166 -8.10 -2.80 -8.46
C ARG A 166 -8.76 -1.84 -9.45
N PRO A 167 -10.03 -2.05 -9.80
CA PRO A 167 -10.78 -1.05 -10.55
C PRO A 167 -11.08 0.18 -9.69
N SER A 168 -11.10 1.35 -10.31
CA SER A 168 -11.52 2.57 -9.64
C SER A 168 -13.02 2.52 -9.34
N GLY A 169 -13.42 3.03 -8.17
CA GLY A 169 -14.83 3.15 -7.80
C GLY A 169 -15.57 4.36 -8.43
N THR A 170 -14.82 5.30 -9.02
CA THR A 170 -15.37 6.57 -9.51
C THR A 170 -15.08 6.84 -10.98
N GLU A 171 -14.10 6.16 -11.56
CA GLU A 171 -13.67 6.37 -12.93
C GLU A 171 -13.52 5.02 -13.65
N PRO A 172 -13.73 4.95 -14.98
CA PRO A 172 -13.56 3.73 -15.75
C PRO A 172 -12.06 3.44 -16.00
N LYS A 173 -11.39 3.07 -14.94
CA LYS A 173 -9.96 2.67 -14.95
C LYS A 173 -9.69 1.52 -13.98
N ILE A 174 -8.66 0.77 -14.27
CA ILE A 174 -8.09 -0.29 -13.45
C ILE A 174 -6.60 -0.08 -13.32
#